data_44f35c99c6d20e361a99a9b91f6cec8b
#
_entry.id   44f35c99c6d20e361a99a9b91f6cec8b
#
_cell.length_a   1.000
_cell.length_b   1.000
_cell.length_c   1.000
_cell.angle_alpha   90.00
_cell.angle_beta   90.00
_cell.angle_gamma   90.00
#
_symmetry.space_group_name_H-M   'P 1'
#
loop_
_entity.id
_entity.type
_entity.pdbx_description
1 polymer ?
#
loop_
_entity_poly.entity_id
_entity_poly.type
_entity_poly.pdbx_seq_one_letter_code
_entity_poly.pdbx_strand_id
1 'polypeptide(L)'
;MAKIGTYGKTTRRPSRVPSKSRLVAGAGLDALMIEGLLLTALRVFTFEQQRQLTNASSFFFERDDRLFVVTSRHVIIDEPSQHFPDRIELELHIDPDNMAKSTGFSIPLYRDGKSIWRDGIDSAGEVDVAVIEIDRAALPNATVYRAFTPEHLLGQLEQIEIGTALLVVGFPLGFHDALHHLPVVRHAAIASSFGLRFQGKGYFLTDARTHRGTSGAPVVMRVHEPNGMLSDLPWRLLGVHSSRLDVGNRDLELDEALGLNCAWYADILLTLTDR
;
A
#
# COMPACT_ATOMS: atom_id res chain seq x y z
N MET A 1 69.97 -24.64 -41.56
CA MET A 1 69.02 -25.77 -41.64
C MET A 1 67.83 -25.43 -40.78
N ALA A 2 66.73 -25.10 -41.38
CA ALA A 2 65.47 -24.71 -40.73
C ALA A 2 64.67 -25.95 -40.37
N LYS A 3 64.08 -25.96 -39.16
CA LYS A 3 63.01 -26.89 -38.80
C LYS A 3 61.73 -26.11 -38.52
N ILE A 4 60.73 -26.41 -39.32
CA ILE A 4 59.35 -25.88 -39.29
C ILE A 4 58.56 -26.54 -38.14
N GLY A 5 58.00 -25.76 -37.22
CA GLY A 5 57.11 -26.24 -36.16
C GLY A 5 55.66 -26.01 -36.55
N THR A 6 54.88 -27.07 -36.52
CA THR A 6 53.47 -27.16 -36.86
C THR A 6 52.59 -26.50 -35.80
N TYR A 7 51.68 -25.60 -36.22
CA TYR A 7 50.65 -25.00 -35.43
C TYR A 7 49.45 -25.96 -35.21
N GLY A 8 49.20 -26.36 -33.95
CA GLY A 8 48.01 -27.10 -33.56
C GLY A 8 46.80 -26.16 -33.43
N LYS A 9 45.73 -26.45 -34.17
CA LYS A 9 44.41 -25.79 -34.05
C LYS A 9 43.70 -26.25 -32.79
N THR A 10 43.59 -25.38 -31.80
CA THR A 10 42.70 -25.57 -30.67
C THR A 10 41.28 -25.10 -31.03
N THR A 11 40.38 -26.05 -31.19
CA THR A 11 38.95 -25.80 -31.36
C THR A 11 38.35 -25.33 -30.02
N ARG A 12 37.98 -24.03 -29.91
CA ARG A 12 37.18 -23.50 -28.81
C ARG A 12 35.76 -24.05 -28.94
N ARG A 13 35.29 -24.76 -27.88
CA ARG A 13 33.87 -25.09 -27.71
C ARG A 13 33.09 -23.79 -27.49
N PRO A 14 31.90 -23.62 -28.08
CA PRO A 14 31.05 -22.46 -27.80
C PRO A 14 30.53 -22.55 -26.37
N SER A 15 30.72 -21.47 -25.61
CA SER A 15 30.15 -21.26 -24.29
C SER A 15 28.62 -21.29 -24.39
N ARG A 16 27.99 -22.13 -23.60
CA ARG A 16 26.53 -22.14 -23.41
C ARG A 16 26.09 -20.78 -22.88
N VAL A 17 25.31 -20.06 -23.70
CA VAL A 17 24.49 -18.93 -23.25
C VAL A 17 23.53 -19.47 -22.22
N PRO A 18 23.39 -18.85 -21.01
CA PRO A 18 22.39 -19.26 -20.06
C PRO A 18 21.00 -19.03 -20.66
N SER A 19 20.17 -20.04 -20.58
CA SER A 19 18.80 -20.02 -21.03
C SER A 19 18.06 -18.89 -20.32
N LYS A 20 17.43 -18.01 -21.10
CA LYS A 20 16.47 -17.01 -20.62
C LYS A 20 15.51 -17.69 -19.65
N SER A 21 15.45 -17.22 -18.41
CA SER A 21 14.47 -17.57 -17.42
C SER A 21 13.09 -17.50 -18.07
N ARG A 22 12.29 -18.57 -17.91
CA ARG A 22 10.89 -18.61 -18.30
C ARG A 22 10.18 -17.43 -17.62
N LEU A 23 9.79 -16.45 -18.41
CA LEU A 23 8.78 -15.49 -18.03
C LEU A 23 7.53 -16.28 -17.65
N VAL A 24 7.01 -16.03 -16.46
CA VAL A 24 5.74 -16.59 -15.99
C VAL A 24 4.68 -16.15 -17.00
N ALA A 25 4.11 -17.10 -17.71
CA ALA A 25 3.03 -16.85 -18.67
C ALA A 25 1.82 -16.34 -17.89
N GLY A 26 1.44 -15.05 -18.06
CA GLY A 26 0.22 -14.50 -17.50
C GLY A 26 0.25 -13.02 -17.11
N ALA A 27 1.40 -12.38 -16.98
CA ALA A 27 1.43 -10.93 -16.79
C ALA A 27 1.49 -10.24 -18.17
N GLY A 28 0.50 -9.42 -18.48
CA GLY A 28 0.48 -8.65 -19.72
C GLY A 28 1.59 -7.61 -19.78
N LEU A 29 1.86 -7.10 -20.98
CA LEU A 29 2.95 -6.16 -21.24
C LEU A 29 2.82 -4.89 -20.37
N ASP A 30 1.62 -4.36 -20.17
CA ASP A 30 1.39 -3.16 -19.39
C ASP A 30 1.65 -3.39 -17.89
N ALA A 31 1.21 -4.52 -17.33
CA ALA A 31 1.45 -4.87 -15.93
C ALA A 31 2.93 -5.14 -15.63
N LEU A 32 3.72 -5.57 -16.63
CA LEU A 32 5.19 -5.72 -16.51
C LEU A 32 5.94 -4.39 -16.56
N MET A 33 5.32 -3.35 -17.11
CA MET A 33 5.91 -2.01 -17.20
C MET A 33 5.58 -1.13 -15.99
N ILE A 34 4.58 -1.51 -15.18
CA ILE A 34 4.14 -0.73 -14.02
C ILE A 34 4.91 -1.17 -12.78
N GLU A 35 5.37 -0.20 -12.01
CA GLU A 35 6.00 -0.48 -10.72
C GLU A 35 5.00 -1.13 -9.75
N GLY A 36 5.35 -2.31 -9.21
CA GLY A 36 4.47 -3.12 -8.36
C GLY A 36 3.87 -2.35 -7.17
N LEU A 37 4.56 -1.33 -6.68
CA LEU A 37 4.08 -0.47 -5.60
C LEU A 37 2.75 0.23 -5.95
N LEU A 38 2.59 0.69 -7.19
CA LEU A 38 1.35 1.37 -7.61
C LEU A 38 0.14 0.43 -7.64
N LEU A 39 0.39 -0.87 -7.83
CA LEU A 39 -0.65 -1.90 -7.84
C LEU A 39 -1.05 -2.38 -6.43
N THR A 40 -0.40 -1.87 -5.37
CA THR A 40 -0.80 -2.17 -3.99
C THR A 40 -1.95 -1.30 -3.52
N ALA A 41 -2.01 -0.05 -3.97
CA ALA A 41 -2.97 0.94 -3.49
C ALA A 41 -4.25 0.95 -4.32
N LEU A 42 -5.37 1.17 -3.64
CA LEU A 42 -6.70 1.18 -4.22
C LEU A 42 -7.42 2.48 -3.89
N ARG A 43 -8.21 2.95 -4.82
CA ARG A 43 -9.16 4.03 -4.59
C ARG A 43 -10.41 3.49 -3.92
N VAL A 44 -10.84 4.13 -2.85
CA VAL A 44 -12.05 3.78 -2.10
C VAL A 44 -13.07 4.90 -2.24
N PHE A 45 -14.29 4.53 -2.53
CA PHE A 45 -15.45 5.40 -2.40
C PHE A 45 -16.36 4.86 -1.29
N THR A 46 -16.87 5.74 -0.45
CA THR A 46 -17.84 5.39 0.59
C THR A 46 -19.23 5.82 0.19
N PHE A 47 -20.22 5.03 0.50
CA PHE A 47 -21.63 5.27 0.14
C PHE A 47 -22.56 5.06 1.31
N GLU A 48 -23.63 5.83 1.31
CA GLU A 48 -24.84 5.61 2.08
C GLU A 48 -25.98 5.44 1.06
N GLN A 49 -26.49 4.24 0.92
CA GLN A 49 -27.44 3.86 -0.13
C GLN A 49 -26.91 4.20 -1.54
N GLN A 50 -27.49 5.18 -2.22
CA GLN A 50 -27.07 5.63 -3.56
C GLN A 50 -26.18 6.87 -3.51
N ARG A 51 -26.00 7.47 -2.34
CA ARG A 51 -25.24 8.72 -2.17
C ARG A 51 -23.78 8.40 -1.89
N GLN A 52 -22.89 8.86 -2.77
CA GLN A 52 -21.47 8.86 -2.47
C GLN A 52 -21.17 9.89 -1.39
N LEU A 53 -20.45 9.48 -0.35
CA LEU A 53 -20.07 10.32 0.78
C LEU A 53 -18.68 10.93 0.59
N THR A 54 -17.66 10.08 0.50
CA THR A 54 -16.27 10.51 0.39
C THR A 54 -15.47 9.62 -0.55
N ASN A 55 -14.22 9.98 -0.77
CA ASN A 55 -13.19 9.12 -1.35
C ASN A 55 -12.00 9.04 -0.40
N ALA A 56 -11.27 7.92 -0.47
CA ALA A 56 -10.09 7.64 0.34
C ALA A 56 -9.12 6.74 -0.42
N SER A 57 -8.06 6.37 0.26
CA SER A 57 -7.09 5.37 -0.19
C SER A 57 -7.21 4.11 0.66
N SER A 58 -6.77 3.00 0.10
CA SER A 58 -6.59 1.72 0.78
C SER A 58 -5.46 0.96 0.11
N PHE A 59 -5.14 -0.21 0.65
CA PHE A 59 -4.19 -1.12 0.01
C PHE A 59 -4.51 -2.56 0.36
N PHE A 60 -3.98 -3.48 -0.45
CA PHE A 60 -4.09 -4.89 -0.17
C PHE A 60 -3.03 -5.39 0.79
N PHE A 61 -3.46 -6.21 1.74
CA PHE A 61 -2.61 -6.98 2.65
C PHE A 61 -3.00 -8.45 2.60
N GLU A 62 -2.01 -9.34 2.50
CA GLU A 62 -2.22 -10.77 2.42
C GLU A 62 -1.55 -11.49 3.57
N ARG A 63 -2.28 -12.39 4.23
CA ARG A 63 -1.76 -13.25 5.30
C ARG A 63 -2.48 -14.57 5.33
N ASP A 64 -1.74 -15.67 5.40
CA ASP A 64 -2.29 -17.05 5.52
C ASP A 64 -3.33 -17.37 4.43
N ASP A 65 -3.00 -17.03 3.15
CA ASP A 65 -3.87 -17.15 1.97
C ASP A 65 -5.16 -16.31 2.02
N ARG A 66 -5.32 -15.45 3.01
CA ARG A 66 -6.44 -14.50 3.16
C ARG A 66 -6.04 -13.13 2.65
N LEU A 67 -6.95 -12.50 1.92
CA LEU A 67 -6.75 -11.16 1.37
C LEU A 67 -7.57 -10.14 2.13
N PHE A 68 -6.95 -9.02 2.48
CA PHE A 68 -7.57 -7.92 3.21
C PHE A 68 -7.40 -6.61 2.44
N VAL A 69 -8.43 -5.78 2.52
CA VAL A 69 -8.32 -4.34 2.23
C VAL A 69 -8.07 -3.61 3.53
N VAL A 70 -7.02 -2.81 3.57
CA VAL A 70 -6.62 -1.98 4.72
C VAL A 70 -6.92 -0.53 4.39
N THR A 71 -7.54 0.20 5.32
CA THR A 71 -7.78 1.65 5.22
C THR A 71 -7.78 2.28 6.61
N SER A 72 -7.96 3.59 6.71
CA SER A 72 -8.20 4.25 8.01
C SER A 72 -9.60 3.92 8.53
N ARG A 73 -9.73 3.74 9.87
CA ARG A 73 -11.03 3.48 10.51
C ARG A 73 -12.04 4.58 10.21
N HIS A 74 -11.63 5.84 10.29
CA HIS A 74 -12.50 6.99 10.02
C HIS A 74 -13.06 7.03 8.58
N VAL A 75 -12.49 6.29 7.64
CA VAL A 75 -13.03 6.12 6.28
C VAL A 75 -14.28 5.24 6.31
N ILE A 76 -14.33 4.28 7.24
CA ILE A 76 -15.42 3.30 7.35
C ILE A 76 -16.48 3.76 8.38
N ILE A 77 -16.04 4.39 9.46
CA ILE A 77 -16.91 4.93 10.49
C ILE A 77 -16.24 6.09 11.21
N ASP A 78 -16.95 7.21 11.34
CA ASP A 78 -16.48 8.39 12.07
C ASP A 78 -17.66 9.08 12.75
N GLU A 79 -17.84 8.80 14.03
CA GLU A 79 -18.94 9.32 14.84
C GLU A 79 -18.91 10.85 14.99
N PRO A 80 -17.73 11.49 15.18
CA PRO A 80 -17.65 12.95 15.27
C PRO A 80 -18.13 13.68 14.02
N SER A 81 -17.87 13.17 12.84
CA SER A 81 -18.31 13.77 11.57
C SER A 81 -19.67 13.23 11.07
N GLN A 82 -20.31 12.33 11.80
CA GLN A 82 -21.55 11.64 11.41
C GLN A 82 -21.37 10.88 10.07
N HIS A 83 -20.23 10.25 9.88
CA HIS A 83 -19.90 9.48 8.69
C HIS A 83 -20.17 8.00 8.92
N PHE A 84 -21.26 7.49 8.35
CA PHE A 84 -21.75 6.11 8.53
C PHE A 84 -22.10 5.48 7.19
N PRO A 85 -21.11 5.15 6.35
CA PRO A 85 -21.36 4.48 5.09
C PRO A 85 -21.91 3.06 5.32
N ASP A 86 -22.75 2.59 4.41
CA ASP A 86 -23.26 1.22 4.40
C ASP A 86 -22.42 0.28 3.54
N ARG A 87 -21.63 0.83 2.61
CA ARG A 87 -20.70 0.09 1.76
C ARG A 87 -19.54 0.95 1.31
N ILE A 88 -18.50 0.27 0.87
CA ILE A 88 -17.41 0.87 0.08
C ILE A 88 -17.39 0.29 -1.33
N GLU A 89 -16.84 1.06 -2.25
CA GLU A 89 -16.54 0.58 -3.60
C GLU A 89 -15.06 0.81 -3.89
N LEU A 90 -14.42 -0.24 -4.40
CA LEU A 90 -13.01 -0.23 -4.83
C LEU A 90 -12.98 -0.16 -6.35
N GLU A 91 -12.00 0.53 -6.88
CA GLU A 91 -11.68 0.50 -8.30
C GLU A 91 -10.58 -0.54 -8.55
N LEU A 92 -10.88 -1.59 -9.32
CA LEU A 92 -9.99 -2.72 -9.57
C LEU A 92 -9.60 -2.79 -11.05
N HIS A 93 -8.32 -2.99 -11.34
CA HIS A 93 -7.84 -3.35 -12.68
C HIS A 93 -8.21 -4.79 -13.01
N ILE A 94 -8.72 -5.03 -14.21
CA ILE A 94 -9.26 -6.33 -14.63
C ILE A 94 -8.63 -6.88 -15.92
N ASP A 95 -7.60 -6.25 -16.42
CA ASP A 95 -6.92 -6.68 -17.65
C ASP A 95 -5.41 -6.42 -17.51
N PRO A 96 -4.58 -7.46 -17.41
CA PRO A 96 -3.13 -7.28 -17.26
C PRO A 96 -2.43 -6.74 -18.52
N ASP A 97 -3.08 -6.82 -19.68
CA ASP A 97 -2.58 -6.30 -20.95
C ASP A 97 -3.01 -4.85 -21.22
N ASN A 98 -4.02 -4.37 -20.47
CA ASN A 98 -4.56 -3.04 -20.65
C ASN A 98 -5.04 -2.44 -19.31
N MET A 99 -4.16 -1.70 -18.66
CA MET A 99 -4.43 -1.08 -17.35
C MET A 99 -5.49 0.04 -17.38
N ALA A 100 -5.91 0.49 -18.57
CA ALA A 100 -7.05 1.41 -18.70
C ALA A 100 -8.40 0.71 -18.45
N LYS A 101 -8.41 -0.62 -18.32
CA LYS A 101 -9.64 -1.36 -17.99
C LYS A 101 -9.74 -1.57 -16.48
N SER A 102 -10.73 -0.92 -15.89
CA SER A 102 -11.08 -1.06 -14.47
C SER A 102 -12.55 -1.41 -14.30
N THR A 103 -12.90 -1.84 -13.10
CA THR A 103 -14.28 -2.07 -12.66
C THR A 103 -14.47 -1.70 -11.21
N GLY A 104 -15.68 -1.30 -10.83
CA GLY A 104 -16.07 -1.13 -9.45
C GLY A 104 -16.29 -2.49 -8.77
N PHE A 105 -15.81 -2.64 -7.53
CA PHE A 105 -16.07 -3.79 -6.67
C PHE A 105 -16.68 -3.30 -5.36
N SER A 106 -17.95 -3.65 -5.14
CA SER A 106 -18.73 -3.16 -4.00
C SER A 106 -18.66 -4.13 -2.82
N ILE A 107 -18.37 -3.60 -1.64
CA ILE A 107 -18.26 -4.34 -0.38
C ILE A 107 -19.24 -3.73 0.61
N PRO A 108 -20.35 -4.41 0.96
CA PRO A 108 -21.20 -4.01 2.08
C PRO A 108 -20.39 -3.99 3.37
N LEU A 109 -20.59 -2.97 4.21
CA LEU A 109 -19.88 -2.87 5.49
C LEU A 109 -20.58 -3.62 6.62
N TYR A 110 -21.83 -4.02 6.42
CA TYR A 110 -22.61 -4.74 7.41
C TYR A 110 -23.23 -5.99 6.81
N ARG A 111 -23.28 -7.07 7.59
CA ARG A 111 -23.99 -8.30 7.32
C ARG A 111 -24.77 -8.71 8.55
N ASP A 112 -26.08 -8.89 8.40
CA ASP A 112 -26.99 -9.24 9.51
C ASP A 112 -26.87 -8.26 10.71
N GLY A 113 -26.71 -6.96 10.41
CA GLY A 113 -26.56 -5.89 11.39
C GLY A 113 -25.21 -5.84 12.12
N LYS A 114 -24.24 -6.68 11.72
CA LYS A 114 -22.88 -6.70 12.26
C LYS A 114 -21.89 -6.14 11.25
N SER A 115 -20.90 -5.39 11.76
CA SER A 115 -19.77 -4.94 10.96
C SER A 115 -18.99 -6.13 10.38
N ILE A 116 -18.53 -6.02 9.14
CA ILE A 116 -17.66 -7.03 8.53
C ILE A 116 -16.18 -6.63 8.57
N TRP A 117 -15.87 -5.41 9.00
CA TRP A 117 -14.49 -4.97 9.21
C TRP A 117 -14.02 -5.28 10.62
N ARG A 118 -12.71 -5.27 10.80
CA ARG A 118 -12.04 -5.34 12.09
C ARG A 118 -11.25 -4.06 12.29
N ASP A 119 -11.38 -3.50 13.46
CA ASP A 119 -10.59 -2.39 13.98
C ASP A 119 -10.05 -2.78 15.36
N GLY A 120 -9.27 -1.94 16.00
CA GLY A 120 -8.62 -2.29 17.26
C GLY A 120 -8.51 -1.13 18.23
N ILE A 121 -8.22 -1.51 19.48
CA ILE A 121 -7.93 -0.60 20.57
C ILE A 121 -6.55 -0.96 21.11
N ASP A 122 -5.70 0.02 21.34
CA ASP A 122 -4.43 -0.16 22.03
C ASP A 122 -4.47 0.53 23.43
N SER A 123 -3.34 0.57 24.11
CA SER A 123 -3.24 1.20 25.44
C SER A 123 -3.54 2.71 25.44
N ALA A 124 -3.59 3.37 24.29
CA ALA A 124 -3.85 4.80 24.14
C ALA A 124 -5.23 5.11 23.55
N GLY A 125 -6.07 4.09 23.33
CA GLY A 125 -7.41 4.21 22.80
C GLY A 125 -7.59 3.57 21.42
N GLU A 126 -8.58 4.06 20.66
CA GLU A 126 -8.88 3.55 19.32
C GLU A 126 -7.72 3.75 18.35
N VAL A 127 -7.44 2.70 17.56
CA VAL A 127 -6.47 2.73 16.46
C VAL A 127 -7.20 3.09 15.18
N ASP A 128 -6.76 4.14 14.49
CA ASP A 128 -7.40 4.56 13.24
C ASP A 128 -6.94 3.74 12.03
N VAL A 129 -7.03 2.41 12.16
CA VAL A 129 -6.80 1.44 11.09
C VAL A 129 -7.93 0.42 11.12
N ALA A 130 -8.45 0.09 9.96
CA ALA A 130 -9.44 -0.96 9.78
C ALA A 130 -9.05 -1.89 8.64
N VAL A 131 -9.44 -3.17 8.78
CA VAL A 131 -9.23 -4.20 7.75
C VAL A 131 -10.55 -4.88 7.40
N ILE A 132 -10.74 -5.16 6.11
CA ILE A 132 -11.89 -5.92 5.59
C ILE A 132 -11.35 -7.13 4.88
N GLU A 133 -11.75 -8.32 5.31
CA GLU A 133 -11.41 -9.58 4.62
C GLU A 133 -12.21 -9.71 3.34
N ILE A 134 -11.51 -10.01 2.24
CA ILE A 134 -12.08 -10.17 0.91
C ILE A 134 -12.18 -11.66 0.57
N ASP A 135 -13.36 -12.09 0.17
CA ASP A 135 -13.50 -13.37 -0.50
C ASP A 135 -12.85 -13.29 -1.89
N ARG A 136 -11.71 -13.96 -2.06
CA ARG A 136 -11.00 -13.97 -3.34
C ARG A 136 -11.83 -14.51 -4.49
N ALA A 137 -12.78 -15.43 -4.19
CA ALA A 137 -13.66 -15.99 -5.21
C ALA A 137 -14.70 -14.96 -5.73
N ALA A 138 -14.94 -13.90 -4.96
CA ALA A 138 -15.82 -12.81 -5.37
C ALA A 138 -15.12 -11.74 -6.21
N LEU A 139 -13.77 -11.74 -6.26
CA LEU A 139 -13.04 -10.80 -7.12
C LEU A 139 -13.28 -11.10 -8.60
N PRO A 140 -13.35 -10.07 -9.46
CA PRO A 140 -13.40 -10.26 -10.90
C PRO A 140 -12.24 -11.13 -11.40
N ASN A 141 -12.53 -11.98 -12.39
CA ASN A 141 -11.48 -12.76 -13.05
C ASN A 141 -10.43 -11.80 -13.65
N ALA A 142 -9.16 -12.19 -13.56
CA ALA A 142 -8.02 -11.39 -14.03
C ALA A 142 -7.80 -10.05 -13.30
N THR A 143 -8.30 -9.92 -12.05
CA THR A 143 -7.94 -8.77 -11.21
C THR A 143 -6.43 -8.65 -11.05
N VAL A 144 -5.89 -7.47 -11.37
CA VAL A 144 -4.46 -7.16 -11.30
C VAL A 144 -4.18 -6.35 -10.04
N TYR A 145 -3.38 -6.89 -9.14
CA TYR A 145 -2.99 -6.21 -7.91
C TYR A 145 -1.66 -6.74 -7.36
N ARG A 146 -1.10 -6.02 -6.39
CA ARG A 146 -0.04 -6.47 -5.49
C ARG A 146 -0.54 -6.32 -4.05
N ALA A 147 -0.07 -7.16 -3.15
CA ALA A 147 -0.41 -7.10 -1.74
C ALA A 147 0.86 -7.06 -0.88
N PHE A 148 0.84 -6.25 0.17
CA PHE A 148 1.83 -6.40 1.22
C PHE A 148 1.53 -7.67 2.02
N THR A 149 2.57 -8.25 2.62
CA THR A 149 2.50 -9.44 3.47
C THR A 149 3.20 -9.16 4.79
N PRO A 150 3.11 -10.03 5.81
CA PRO A 150 3.89 -9.90 7.03
C PRO A 150 5.41 -9.74 6.80
N GLU A 151 5.94 -10.27 5.71
CA GLU A 151 7.36 -10.15 5.35
C GLU A 151 7.76 -8.72 4.95
N HIS A 152 6.79 -7.89 4.55
CA HIS A 152 7.01 -6.49 4.24
C HIS A 152 6.99 -5.59 5.49
N LEU A 153 6.57 -6.11 6.65
CA LEU A 153 6.61 -5.37 7.91
C LEU A 153 8.05 -5.29 8.43
N LEU A 154 8.32 -4.34 9.32
CA LEU A 154 9.64 -4.22 9.94
C LEU A 154 9.98 -5.43 10.79
N GLY A 155 11.20 -5.94 10.61
CA GLY A 155 11.79 -6.89 11.54
C GLY A 155 12.19 -6.22 12.86
N GLN A 156 12.28 -7.01 13.93
CA GLN A 156 12.63 -6.51 15.29
C GLN A 156 13.99 -5.78 15.37
N LEU A 157 14.89 -6.01 14.42
CA LEU A 157 16.24 -5.44 14.40
C LEU A 157 16.40 -4.24 13.47
N GLU A 158 15.38 -3.87 12.72
CA GLU A 158 15.45 -2.73 11.81
C GLU A 158 15.27 -1.43 12.59
N GLN A 159 16.28 -0.56 12.54
CA GLN A 159 16.20 0.78 13.14
C GLN A 159 15.84 1.78 12.05
N ILE A 160 14.81 2.58 12.31
CA ILE A 160 14.36 3.65 11.44
C ILE A 160 14.78 4.99 12.05
N GLU A 161 15.57 5.76 11.33
CA GLU A 161 16.07 7.05 11.76
C GLU A 161 15.12 8.19 11.37
N ILE A 162 15.18 9.29 12.11
CA ILE A 162 14.53 10.55 11.73
C ILE A 162 15.10 11.01 10.40
N GLY A 163 14.25 11.50 9.51
CA GLY A 163 14.64 11.91 8.16
C GLY A 163 14.71 10.78 7.14
N THR A 164 14.49 9.52 7.55
CA THR A 164 14.38 8.40 6.58
C THR A 164 13.34 8.73 5.53
N ALA A 165 13.75 8.59 4.25
CA ALA A 165 12.88 8.85 3.10
C ALA A 165 11.76 7.81 2.99
N LEU A 166 10.54 8.29 2.81
CA LEU A 166 9.32 7.52 2.69
C LEU A 166 8.55 7.87 1.43
N LEU A 167 7.66 6.98 1.04
CA LEU A 167 6.62 7.25 0.05
C LEU A 167 5.24 6.99 0.67
N VAL A 168 4.29 7.86 0.33
CA VAL A 168 2.86 7.68 0.61
C VAL A 168 2.15 7.51 -0.73
N VAL A 169 1.46 6.39 -0.93
CA VAL A 169 0.89 6.01 -2.23
C VAL A 169 -0.63 6.06 -2.14
N GLY A 170 -1.28 6.94 -2.87
CA GLY A 170 -2.73 7.07 -2.73
C GLY A 170 -3.38 8.06 -3.71
N PHE A 171 -4.59 8.49 -3.35
CA PHE A 171 -5.50 9.25 -4.20
C PHE A 171 -5.88 10.60 -3.57
N PRO A 172 -4.92 11.54 -3.40
CA PRO A 172 -5.19 12.84 -2.78
C PRO A 172 -6.26 13.61 -3.55
N LEU A 173 -7.33 14.03 -2.88
CA LEU A 173 -8.51 14.68 -3.49
C LEU A 173 -9.16 13.84 -4.63
N GLY A 174 -8.91 12.53 -4.64
CA GLY A 174 -9.29 11.66 -5.74
C GLY A 174 -8.42 11.80 -6.99
N PHE A 175 -7.36 12.63 -6.94
CA PHE A 175 -6.43 12.81 -8.07
C PHE A 175 -5.61 11.53 -8.31
N HIS A 176 -5.53 11.12 -9.55
CA HIS A 176 -4.86 9.90 -10.00
C HIS A 176 -4.58 9.99 -11.51
N ASP A 177 -3.87 9.02 -12.08
CA ASP A 177 -3.82 8.86 -13.52
C ASP A 177 -5.20 8.37 -14.00
N ALA A 178 -5.99 9.27 -14.59
CA ALA A 178 -7.36 8.98 -15.00
C ALA A 178 -7.45 8.01 -16.20
N LEU A 179 -6.36 7.80 -16.94
CA LEU A 179 -6.33 6.84 -18.03
C LEU A 179 -6.08 5.41 -17.54
N HIS A 180 -5.10 5.25 -16.64
CA HIS A 180 -4.70 3.93 -16.14
C HIS A 180 -5.19 3.66 -14.71
N HIS A 181 -5.99 4.55 -14.12
CA HIS A 181 -6.56 4.43 -12.76
C HIS A 181 -5.51 4.20 -11.65
N LEU A 182 -4.27 4.66 -11.89
CA LEU A 182 -3.16 4.45 -10.95
C LEU A 182 -3.04 5.58 -9.92
N PRO A 183 -2.63 5.27 -8.68
CA PRO A 183 -2.41 6.24 -7.63
C PRO A 183 -1.25 7.18 -7.96
N VAL A 184 -1.16 8.28 -7.22
CA VAL A 184 0.03 9.12 -7.18
C VAL A 184 0.86 8.83 -5.95
N VAL A 185 2.15 9.12 -6.05
CA VAL A 185 3.12 8.93 -4.98
C VAL A 185 3.55 10.29 -4.42
N ARG A 186 3.54 10.41 -3.08
CA ARG A 186 4.07 11.57 -2.37
C ARG A 186 5.32 11.20 -1.61
N HIS A 187 6.36 11.99 -1.76
CA HIS A 187 7.55 11.88 -0.94
C HIS A 187 7.28 12.40 0.47
N ALA A 188 7.86 11.74 1.46
CA ALA A 188 7.81 12.11 2.87
C ALA A 188 9.11 11.73 3.58
N ALA A 189 9.30 12.19 4.81
CA ALA A 189 10.31 11.69 5.71
C ALA A 189 9.71 11.37 7.08
N ILE A 190 10.41 10.55 7.86
CA ILE A 190 10.10 10.34 9.28
C ILE A 190 10.34 11.65 10.02
N ALA A 191 9.30 12.20 10.64
CA ALA A 191 9.33 13.49 11.33
C ALA A 191 9.27 13.39 12.86
N SER A 192 9.27 12.17 13.43
CA SER A 192 9.34 11.91 14.87
C SER A 192 10.20 10.70 15.16
N SER A 193 10.55 10.44 16.42
CA SER A 193 11.22 9.17 16.78
C SER A 193 10.33 7.98 16.41
N PHE A 194 10.83 7.09 15.53
CA PHE A 194 10.06 5.91 15.12
C PHE A 194 9.95 4.87 16.24
N GLY A 195 10.98 4.72 17.07
CA GLY A 195 10.98 3.78 18.20
C GLY A 195 10.15 4.22 19.41
N LEU A 196 9.58 5.44 19.39
CA LEU A 196 8.76 5.96 20.47
C LEU A 196 7.39 6.39 19.95
N ARG A 197 6.33 5.86 20.54
CA ARG A 197 4.96 6.26 20.24
C ARG A 197 4.78 7.77 20.46
N PHE A 198 4.44 8.51 19.41
CA PHE A 198 4.27 9.94 19.50
C PHE A 198 3.09 10.28 20.42
N GLN A 199 3.36 11.05 21.49
CA GLN A 199 2.39 11.35 22.55
C GLN A 199 1.73 10.10 23.17
N GLY A 200 2.45 8.97 23.20
CA GLY A 200 1.95 7.70 23.72
C GLY A 200 0.99 6.94 22.79
N LYS A 201 0.63 7.50 21.63
CA LYS A 201 -0.31 6.89 20.68
C LYS A 201 0.40 6.01 19.65
N GLY A 202 -0.31 5.04 19.08
CA GLY A 202 0.21 4.02 18.17
C GLY A 202 0.56 4.52 16.76
N TYR A 203 1.10 5.75 16.65
CA TYR A 203 1.52 6.32 15.37
C TYR A 203 2.85 7.09 15.48
N PHE A 204 3.48 7.31 14.35
CA PHE A 204 4.62 8.20 14.15
C PHE A 204 4.23 9.35 13.23
N LEU A 205 5.08 10.37 13.15
CA LEU A 205 4.84 11.52 12.29
C LEU A 205 5.61 11.43 10.98
N THR A 206 4.98 11.93 9.93
CA THR A 206 5.59 12.20 8.63
C THR A 206 5.38 13.66 8.24
N ASP A 207 6.28 14.20 7.41
CA ASP A 207 6.19 15.54 6.84
C ASP A 207 5.56 15.54 5.44
N ALA A 208 4.82 14.50 5.10
CA ALA A 208 4.20 14.38 3.79
C ALA A 208 3.22 15.53 3.50
N ARG A 209 3.32 16.09 2.31
CA ARG A 209 2.30 17.03 1.83
C ARG A 209 1.07 16.25 1.34
N THR A 210 0.20 15.83 2.26
CA THR A 210 -0.99 15.06 1.95
C THR A 210 -2.25 15.93 1.90
N HIS A 211 -3.31 15.39 1.31
CA HIS A 211 -4.62 16.02 1.19
C HIS A 211 -5.71 15.01 1.57
N ARG A 212 -6.95 15.49 1.71
CA ARG A 212 -8.13 14.62 1.85
C ARG A 212 -8.10 13.56 0.74
N GLY A 213 -8.54 12.35 1.04
CA GLY A 213 -8.46 11.21 0.13
C GLY A 213 -7.19 10.38 0.24
N THR A 214 -6.15 10.85 0.97
CA THR A 214 -4.95 10.05 1.25
C THR A 214 -5.12 9.12 2.45
N SER A 215 -6.14 9.33 3.29
CA SER A 215 -6.44 8.46 4.44
C SER A 215 -6.52 7.00 4.03
N GLY A 216 -5.84 6.12 4.76
CA GLY A 216 -5.72 4.69 4.45
C GLY A 216 -4.59 4.33 3.47
N ALA A 217 -3.82 5.31 2.98
CA ALA A 217 -2.69 5.07 2.07
C ALA A 217 -1.54 4.33 2.79
N PRO A 218 -0.84 3.39 2.12
CA PRO A 218 0.36 2.78 2.67
C PRO A 218 1.50 3.80 2.74
N VAL A 219 2.23 3.78 3.86
CA VAL A 219 3.47 4.53 4.08
C VAL A 219 4.62 3.56 4.03
N VAL A 220 5.49 3.71 3.04
CA VAL A 220 6.52 2.72 2.73
C VAL A 220 7.92 3.32 2.66
N MET A 221 8.92 2.48 2.96
CA MET A 221 10.34 2.76 2.82
C MET A 221 10.95 1.82 1.78
N ARG A 222 11.82 2.32 0.91
CA ARG A 222 12.55 1.48 -0.04
C ARG A 222 13.56 0.60 0.68
N VAL A 223 13.56 -0.70 0.34
CA VAL A 223 14.59 -1.64 0.81
C VAL A 223 15.70 -1.74 -0.24
N HIS A 224 16.94 -1.63 0.20
CA HIS A 224 18.10 -1.92 -0.63
C HIS A 224 18.59 -3.33 -0.27
N GLU A 225 18.26 -4.32 -1.09
CA GLU A 225 18.71 -5.67 -0.88
C GLU A 225 20.18 -5.81 -1.31
N PRO A 226 21.08 -6.26 -0.42
CA PRO A 226 22.52 -6.37 -0.72
C PRO A 226 22.86 -7.34 -1.86
N ASN A 227 21.96 -8.26 -2.18
CA ASN A 227 22.23 -9.38 -3.09
C ASN A 227 21.61 -9.24 -4.49
N GLY A 228 21.03 -8.09 -4.83
CA GLY A 228 20.50 -7.84 -6.18
C GLY A 228 19.36 -8.75 -6.64
N MET A 229 18.77 -9.56 -5.76
CA MET A 229 17.48 -10.20 -6.02
C MET A 229 16.41 -9.14 -5.94
N LEU A 230 15.92 -8.70 -7.09
CA LEU A 230 14.77 -7.81 -7.17
C LEU A 230 13.54 -8.59 -6.69
N SER A 231 13.09 -8.32 -5.48
CA SER A 231 11.73 -8.63 -5.05
C SER A 231 10.76 -7.86 -5.94
N ASP A 232 9.64 -8.46 -6.29
CA ASP A 232 8.56 -7.77 -7.03
C ASP A 232 8.03 -6.55 -6.27
N LEU A 233 8.24 -6.49 -4.96
CA LEU A 233 7.80 -5.40 -4.09
C LEU A 233 8.89 -5.06 -3.03
N PRO A 234 9.98 -4.35 -3.44
CA PRO A 234 11.13 -4.08 -2.57
C PRO A 234 10.87 -2.92 -1.60
N TRP A 235 9.81 -3.03 -0.82
CA TRP A 235 9.33 -2.00 0.09
C TRP A 235 9.02 -2.56 1.47
N ARG A 236 9.37 -1.82 2.53
CA ARG A 236 8.87 -2.06 3.88
C ARG A 236 7.62 -1.21 4.11
N LEU A 237 6.55 -1.84 4.56
CA LEU A 237 5.34 -1.16 5.00
C LEU A 237 5.54 -0.70 6.44
N LEU A 238 5.69 0.60 6.65
CA LEU A 238 5.92 1.19 7.97
C LEU A 238 4.63 1.59 8.66
N GLY A 239 3.64 2.05 7.89
CA GLY A 239 2.41 2.57 8.48
C GLY A 239 1.26 2.71 7.51
N VAL A 240 0.11 3.06 8.10
CA VAL A 240 -1.12 3.45 7.42
C VAL A 240 -1.31 4.94 7.65
N HIS A 241 -1.31 5.73 6.57
CA HIS A 241 -1.54 7.16 6.65
C HIS A 241 -2.98 7.43 7.11
N SER A 242 -3.14 8.27 8.11
CA SER A 242 -4.44 8.60 8.67
C SER A 242 -4.83 10.04 8.39
N SER A 243 -4.51 10.94 9.31
CA SER A 243 -4.94 12.32 9.26
C SER A 243 -3.78 13.28 9.44
N ARG A 244 -4.00 14.54 9.10
CA ARG A 244 -3.15 15.61 9.58
C ARG A 244 -3.29 15.74 11.09
N LEU A 245 -2.22 16.16 11.76
CA LEU A 245 -2.29 16.53 13.16
C LEU A 245 -3.19 17.77 13.29
N ASP A 246 -4.38 17.56 13.82
CA ASP A 246 -5.22 18.64 14.26
C ASP A 246 -4.74 19.09 15.64
N VAL A 247 -4.10 20.24 15.69
CA VAL A 247 -3.67 20.88 16.94
C VAL A 247 -4.87 21.70 17.41
N GLY A 248 -5.83 21.05 18.06
CA GLY A 248 -7.08 21.63 18.54
C GLY A 248 -6.92 23.04 19.11
N ASN A 249 -7.79 23.97 18.78
CA ASN A 249 -7.84 25.41 19.08
C ASN A 249 -6.98 26.32 18.17
N ARG A 250 -6.52 25.89 17.00
CA ARG A 250 -5.89 26.77 16.03
C ARG A 250 -6.85 27.12 14.89
N ASP A 251 -6.63 28.31 14.35
CA ASP A 251 -7.28 28.79 13.14
C ASP A 251 -7.01 27.82 11.97
N LEU A 252 -8.07 27.30 11.38
CA LEU A 252 -8.00 26.31 10.29
C LEU A 252 -7.12 26.75 9.11
N GLU A 253 -6.96 28.05 8.91
CA GLU A 253 -6.05 28.60 7.90
C GLU A 253 -4.55 28.46 8.26
N LEU A 254 -4.23 28.39 9.57
CA LEU A 254 -2.86 28.22 10.05
C LEU A 254 -2.45 26.75 10.20
N ASP A 255 -3.41 25.82 10.33
CA ASP A 255 -3.13 24.37 10.44
C ASP A 255 -2.58 23.76 9.15
N GLU A 256 -2.87 24.32 7.99
CA GLU A 256 -2.22 23.91 6.74
C GLU A 256 -0.70 24.12 6.75
N ALA A 257 -0.19 24.95 7.66
CA ALA A 257 1.22 25.30 7.71
C ALA A 257 2.12 24.26 8.36
N LEU A 258 1.62 23.35 9.22
CA LEU A 258 2.47 22.37 9.91
C LEU A 258 3.00 21.29 8.99
N GLY A 259 2.23 20.85 8.00
CA GLY A 259 2.64 19.81 7.05
C GLY A 259 2.95 18.44 7.70
N LEU A 260 2.56 18.24 8.97
CA LEU A 260 2.77 17.00 9.70
C LEU A 260 1.51 16.12 9.65
N ASN A 261 1.75 14.82 9.56
CA ASN A 261 0.68 13.83 9.45
C ASN A 261 0.95 12.64 10.36
N CYS A 262 -0.12 11.96 10.80
CA CYS A 262 -0.04 10.71 11.53
C CYS A 262 0.00 9.53 10.58
N ALA A 263 0.90 8.60 10.83
CA ALA A 263 0.92 7.28 10.23
C ALA A 263 0.90 6.22 11.33
N TRP A 264 -0.15 5.43 11.39
CA TRP A 264 -0.28 4.33 12.35
C TRP A 264 0.69 3.23 12.02
N TYR A 265 1.38 2.67 13.02
CA TYR A 265 2.32 1.58 12.82
C TYR A 265 1.67 0.38 12.14
N ALA A 266 2.31 -0.15 11.09
CA ALA A 266 1.76 -1.23 10.29
C ALA A 266 1.73 -2.59 11.01
N ASP A 267 2.46 -2.76 12.11
CA ASP A 267 2.46 -3.99 12.90
C ASP A 267 1.08 -4.32 13.50
N ILE A 268 0.20 -3.33 13.67
CA ILE A 268 -1.21 -3.54 14.06
C ILE A 268 -1.93 -4.51 13.11
N LEU A 269 -1.51 -4.59 11.85
CA LEU A 269 -2.10 -5.50 10.86
C LEU A 269 -1.94 -6.96 11.28
N LEU A 270 -0.88 -7.32 12.02
CA LEU A 270 -0.72 -8.68 12.55
C LEU A 270 -1.83 -9.03 13.56
N THR A 271 -2.31 -8.04 14.31
CA THR A 271 -3.44 -8.23 15.24
C THR A 271 -4.77 -8.25 14.51
N LEU A 272 -4.99 -7.29 13.60
CA LEU A 272 -6.26 -7.13 12.91
C LEU A 272 -6.55 -8.23 11.88
N THR A 273 -5.52 -8.88 11.34
CA THR A 273 -5.66 -9.99 10.38
C THR A 273 -5.50 -11.36 11.01
N ASP A 274 -5.39 -11.44 12.34
CA ASP A 274 -5.34 -12.74 13.05
C ASP A 274 -6.66 -13.51 12.89
N ARG A 275 -6.66 -14.82 13.21
CA ARG A 275 -7.81 -15.74 13.02
C ARG A 275 -8.90 -15.53 14.05
#